data_8e93f10e0e78591bae48ade0cd1c6032
#
_entry.id   8e93f10e0e78591bae48ade0cd1c6032
#
_cell.length_a   1.000
_cell.length_b   1.000
_cell.length_c   1.000
_cell.angle_alpha   90.00
_cell.angle_beta   90.00
_cell.angle_gamma   90.00
#
_symmetry.space_group_name_H-M   'P 1'
#
loop_
_entity.id
_entity.type
_entity.pdbx_description
1 polymer ?
#
loop_
_entity_poly.entity_id
_entity_poly.type
_entity_poly.pdbx_seq_one_letter_code
_entity_poly.pdbx_strand_id
1 'polypeptide(L)'
;MGNELYNNTIILNKLCKAITNNYRNCAQTSLVNDEVISPIGMAILTSLYVNPSDDTISNIATNIYVSKGLVSREVEKLRKDGYLQTISDENDRRMVRLKLVDSTIPLVQKEMETLDVLTDKVTEDVSEEDFKKFLEIVDKIQNNLNHLAYSDTHN
;
A
#
# COMPACT_ATOMS: atom_id res chain seq x y z
N MET A 1 -32.37 -0.46 -13.81
CA MET A 1 -31.40 -1.18 -12.95
C MET A 1 -30.05 -1.47 -13.65
N GLY A 2 -29.98 -2.05 -14.86
CA GLY A 2 -28.69 -2.37 -15.48
C GLY A 2 -27.78 -1.18 -15.81
N ASN A 3 -28.33 -0.05 -16.27
CA ASN A 3 -27.54 1.14 -16.62
C ASN A 3 -26.98 1.88 -15.39
N GLU A 4 -27.65 1.81 -14.27
CA GLU A 4 -27.24 2.50 -13.03
C GLU A 4 -26.06 1.76 -12.37
N LEU A 5 -26.10 0.43 -12.31
CA LEU A 5 -24.98 -0.40 -11.83
C LEU A 5 -23.73 -0.23 -12.72
N TYR A 6 -23.92 -0.19 -14.04
CA TYR A 6 -22.82 0.02 -14.99
C TYR A 6 -22.18 1.40 -14.80
N ASN A 7 -22.96 2.46 -14.62
CA ASN A 7 -22.48 3.80 -14.36
C ASN A 7 -21.71 3.89 -13.04
N ASN A 8 -22.19 3.25 -11.98
CA ASN A 8 -21.51 3.22 -10.69
C ASN A 8 -20.15 2.51 -10.76
N THR A 9 -20.08 1.41 -11.52
CA THR A 9 -18.79 0.70 -11.76
C THR A 9 -17.79 1.58 -12.51
N ILE A 10 -18.24 2.36 -13.51
CA ILE A 10 -17.38 3.31 -14.24
C ILE A 10 -16.88 4.40 -13.30
N ILE A 11 -17.72 4.95 -12.42
CA ILE A 11 -17.34 5.99 -11.46
C ILE A 11 -16.28 5.45 -10.50
N LEU A 12 -16.47 4.27 -9.93
CA LEU A 12 -15.48 3.62 -9.05
C LEU A 12 -14.16 3.39 -9.76
N ASN A 13 -14.18 2.89 -11.00
CA ASN A 13 -12.97 2.69 -11.79
C ASN A 13 -12.23 4.00 -12.09
N LYS A 14 -12.97 5.09 -12.38
CA LYS A 14 -12.37 6.41 -12.59
C LYS A 14 -11.73 6.93 -11.31
N LEU A 15 -12.38 6.78 -10.16
CA LEU A 15 -11.86 7.18 -8.86
C LEU A 15 -10.58 6.40 -8.52
N CYS A 16 -10.60 5.06 -8.65
CA CYS A 16 -9.42 4.23 -8.41
C CYS A 16 -8.24 4.62 -9.30
N LYS A 17 -8.48 4.90 -10.60
CA LYS A 17 -7.45 5.37 -11.53
C LYS A 17 -6.91 6.75 -11.13
N ALA A 18 -7.78 7.67 -10.73
CA ALA A 18 -7.37 9.01 -10.30
C ALA A 18 -6.48 8.94 -9.06
N ILE A 19 -6.88 8.18 -8.04
CA ILE A 19 -6.10 7.95 -6.83
C ILE A 19 -4.75 7.32 -7.17
N THR A 20 -4.74 6.24 -7.97
CA THR A 20 -3.50 5.54 -8.35
C THR A 20 -2.55 6.42 -9.13
N ASN A 21 -3.06 7.25 -10.07
CA ASN A 21 -2.23 8.16 -10.86
C ASN A 21 -1.64 9.28 -10.00
N ASN A 22 -2.44 9.86 -9.11
CA ASN A 22 -1.94 10.89 -8.19
C ASN A 22 -0.90 10.33 -7.23
N TYR A 23 -1.13 9.14 -6.68
CA TYR A 23 -0.14 8.44 -5.86
C TYR A 23 1.17 8.20 -6.62
N ARG A 24 1.12 7.72 -7.87
CA ARG A 24 2.32 7.54 -8.71
C ARG A 24 3.05 8.86 -8.96
N ASN A 25 2.32 9.93 -9.23
CA ASN A 25 2.92 11.24 -9.48
C ASN A 25 3.62 11.77 -8.22
N CYS A 26 3.04 11.57 -7.05
CA CYS A 26 3.66 11.93 -5.78
C CYS A 26 4.91 11.07 -5.50
N ALA A 27 4.82 9.77 -5.69
CA ALA A 27 5.94 8.84 -5.50
C ALA A 27 7.10 9.07 -6.49
N GLN A 28 6.83 9.54 -7.72
CA GLN A 28 7.87 9.91 -8.68
C GLN A 28 8.65 11.16 -8.26
N THR A 29 8.13 11.98 -7.38
CA THR A 29 8.83 13.15 -6.83
C THR A 29 9.72 12.83 -5.63
N SER A 30 9.63 11.62 -5.08
CA SER A 30 10.48 11.17 -3.97
C SER A 30 11.84 10.67 -4.51
N LEU A 31 12.62 11.58 -5.09
CA LEU A 31 14.00 11.30 -5.49
C LEU A 31 14.90 11.30 -4.26
N VAL A 32 15.52 10.17 -3.96
CA VAL A 32 16.62 10.08 -3.00
C VAL A 32 17.85 9.59 -3.74
N ASN A 33 18.90 10.39 -3.76
CA ASN A 33 20.20 10.08 -4.36
C ASN A 33 20.17 9.65 -5.84
N ASP A 34 19.35 10.30 -6.68
CA ASP A 34 19.17 9.97 -8.11
C ASP A 34 18.57 8.58 -8.39
N GLU A 35 18.22 7.80 -7.39
CA GLU A 35 17.54 6.51 -7.54
C GLU A 35 16.04 6.62 -7.25
N VAL A 36 15.24 6.21 -8.22
CA VAL A 36 13.78 6.22 -8.11
C VAL A 36 13.33 4.93 -7.42
N ILE A 37 12.81 5.06 -6.19
CA ILE A 37 12.11 3.95 -5.55
C ILE A 37 10.79 3.73 -6.29
N SER A 38 10.49 2.48 -6.65
CA SER A 38 9.23 2.16 -7.32
C SER A 38 8.04 2.44 -6.38
N PRO A 39 6.84 2.76 -6.91
CA PRO A 39 5.63 2.92 -6.08
C PRO A 39 5.35 1.72 -5.19
N ILE A 40 5.64 0.51 -5.66
CA ILE A 40 5.48 -0.72 -4.87
C ILE A 40 6.56 -0.79 -3.79
N GLY A 41 7.80 -0.42 -4.13
CA GLY A 41 8.89 -0.32 -3.16
C GLY A 41 8.55 0.64 -2.02
N MET A 42 8.05 1.84 -2.34
CA MET A 42 7.62 2.81 -1.34
C MET A 42 6.45 2.28 -0.49
N ALA A 43 5.45 1.62 -1.10
CA ALA A 43 4.35 1.02 -0.36
C ALA A 43 4.83 -0.07 0.62
N ILE A 44 5.85 -0.86 0.25
CA ILE A 44 6.49 -1.84 1.14
C ILE A 44 7.15 -1.14 2.33
N LEU A 45 7.95 -0.09 2.09
CA LEU A 45 8.64 0.65 3.15
C LEU A 45 7.63 1.32 4.09
N THR A 46 6.58 1.93 3.55
CA THR A 46 5.50 2.54 4.33
C THR A 46 4.74 1.50 5.15
N SER A 47 4.42 0.34 4.58
CA SER A 47 3.76 -0.77 5.30
C SER A 47 4.58 -1.23 6.50
N LEU A 48 5.90 -1.39 6.34
CA LEU A 48 6.80 -1.75 7.43
C LEU A 48 6.93 -0.66 8.50
N TYR A 49 6.82 0.60 8.11
CA TYR A 49 6.88 1.72 9.06
C TYR A 49 5.60 1.82 9.90
N VAL A 50 4.45 1.69 9.27
CA VAL A 50 3.13 1.82 9.93
C VAL A 50 2.79 0.58 10.77
N ASN A 51 3.13 -0.62 10.26
CA ASN A 51 2.82 -1.90 10.90
C ASN A 51 4.11 -2.74 11.08
N PRO A 52 4.99 -2.40 12.02
CA PRO A 52 6.27 -3.09 12.19
C PRO A 52 6.16 -4.58 12.58
N SER A 53 5.00 -5.03 13.05
CA SER A 53 4.73 -6.44 13.37
C SER A 53 4.36 -7.27 12.15
N ASP A 54 3.90 -6.64 11.05
CA ASP A 54 3.51 -7.29 9.80
C ASP A 54 4.70 -7.36 8.81
N ASP A 55 5.82 -7.84 9.30
CA ASP A 55 7.14 -7.75 8.72
C ASP A 55 7.51 -8.95 7.81
N THR A 56 6.56 -9.74 7.37
CA THR A 56 6.78 -10.84 6.41
C THR A 56 6.33 -10.47 5.01
N ILE A 57 6.95 -11.09 3.98
CA ILE A 57 6.52 -10.93 2.57
C ILE A 57 5.03 -11.23 2.41
N SER A 58 4.52 -12.22 3.14
CA SER A 58 3.10 -12.61 3.06
C SER A 58 2.18 -11.53 3.62
N ASN A 59 2.49 -10.98 4.79
CA ASN A 59 1.69 -9.94 5.42
C ASN A 59 1.71 -8.66 4.59
N ILE A 60 2.89 -8.24 4.15
CA ILE A 60 3.03 -7.07 3.28
C ILE A 60 2.25 -7.23 1.98
N ALA A 61 2.35 -8.40 1.32
CA ALA A 61 1.60 -8.67 0.09
C ALA A 61 0.08 -8.54 0.28
N THR A 62 -0.43 -8.98 1.44
CA THR A 62 -1.83 -8.81 1.82
C THR A 62 -2.15 -7.34 2.06
N ASN A 63 -1.33 -6.62 2.83
CA ASN A 63 -1.57 -5.24 3.23
C ASN A 63 -1.58 -4.27 2.03
N ILE A 64 -0.68 -4.46 1.06
CA ILE A 64 -0.58 -3.59 -0.13
C ILE A 64 -1.29 -4.15 -1.37
N TYR A 65 -2.04 -5.25 -1.22
CA TYR A 65 -2.85 -5.89 -2.29
C TYR A 65 -2.06 -6.25 -3.56
N VAL A 66 -0.87 -6.81 -3.41
CA VAL A 66 -0.05 -7.28 -4.53
C VAL A 66 0.39 -8.73 -4.34
N SER A 67 0.83 -9.38 -5.43
CA SER A 67 1.29 -10.77 -5.34
C SER A 67 2.59 -10.91 -4.53
N LYS A 68 2.71 -12.01 -3.77
CA LYS A 68 3.94 -12.33 -3.00
C LYS A 68 5.20 -12.33 -3.87
N GLY A 69 5.10 -12.80 -5.12
CA GLY A 69 6.23 -12.82 -6.04
C GLY A 69 6.72 -11.42 -6.44
N LEU A 70 5.78 -10.46 -6.54
CA LEU A 70 6.14 -9.07 -6.82
C LEU A 70 6.77 -8.41 -5.59
N VAL A 71 6.18 -8.61 -4.40
CA VAL A 71 6.76 -8.12 -3.14
C VAL A 71 8.17 -8.69 -2.94
N SER A 72 8.37 -9.99 -3.15
CA SER A 72 9.67 -10.63 -3.00
C SER A 72 10.76 -10.00 -3.90
N ARG A 73 10.42 -9.68 -5.14
CA ARG A 73 11.36 -9.01 -6.08
C ARG A 73 11.70 -7.59 -5.65
N GLU A 74 10.70 -6.82 -5.23
CA GLU A 74 10.93 -5.46 -4.77
C GLU A 74 11.70 -5.43 -3.43
N VAL A 75 11.41 -6.34 -2.51
CA VAL A 75 12.15 -6.51 -1.26
C VAL A 75 13.63 -6.79 -1.53
N GLU A 76 13.95 -7.68 -2.48
CA GLU A 76 15.34 -7.97 -2.83
C GLU A 76 16.06 -6.75 -3.41
N LYS A 77 15.35 -5.93 -4.22
CA LYS A 77 15.88 -4.65 -4.73
C LYS A 77 16.14 -3.68 -3.56
N LEU A 78 15.13 -3.43 -2.73
CA LEU A 78 15.25 -2.53 -1.57
C LEU A 78 16.34 -2.94 -0.59
N ARG A 79 16.53 -4.26 -0.41
CA ARG A 79 17.60 -4.81 0.42
C ARG A 79 18.99 -4.51 -0.17
N LYS A 80 19.18 -4.70 -1.49
CA LYS A 80 20.42 -4.37 -2.19
C LYS A 80 20.76 -2.89 -2.14
N ASP A 81 19.72 -2.06 -2.27
CA ASP A 81 19.84 -0.60 -2.26
C ASP A 81 19.96 -0.05 -0.83
N GLY A 82 19.90 -0.91 0.21
CA GLY A 82 20.16 -0.55 1.61
C GLY A 82 18.98 0.09 2.34
N TYR A 83 17.75 0.03 1.81
CA TYR A 83 16.57 0.60 2.46
C TYR A 83 15.96 -0.27 3.55
N LEU A 84 16.11 -1.59 3.43
CA LEU A 84 15.68 -2.57 4.42
C LEU A 84 16.69 -3.70 4.57
N GLN A 85 16.57 -4.45 5.64
CA GLN A 85 17.34 -5.66 5.91
C GLN A 85 16.42 -6.84 6.22
N THR A 86 16.95 -8.04 6.01
CA THR A 86 16.27 -9.28 6.35
C THR A 86 16.87 -9.86 7.64
N ILE A 87 16.00 -10.31 8.54
CA ILE A 87 16.35 -10.92 9.80
C ILE A 87 15.73 -12.32 9.85
N SER A 88 16.50 -13.34 10.26
CA SER A 88 15.95 -14.66 10.52
C SER A 88 15.10 -14.62 11.79
N ASP A 89 13.89 -15.22 11.75
CA ASP A 89 13.08 -15.36 12.95
C ASP A 89 13.78 -16.29 13.96
N GLU A 90 13.77 -15.92 15.24
CA GLU A 90 14.42 -16.70 16.30
C GLU A 90 13.72 -18.03 16.57
N ASN A 91 12.40 -18.08 16.35
CA ASN A 91 11.57 -19.24 16.62
C ASN A 91 11.36 -20.15 15.39
N ASP A 92 11.41 -19.57 14.19
CA ASP A 92 11.31 -20.33 12.93
C ASP A 92 12.34 -19.83 11.91
N ARG A 93 13.45 -20.55 11.79
CA ARG A 93 14.55 -20.25 10.84
C ARG A 93 14.12 -20.25 9.36
N ARG A 94 12.93 -20.74 9.05
CA ARG A 94 12.35 -20.69 7.69
C ARG A 94 11.64 -19.38 7.42
N MET A 95 11.32 -18.64 8.47
CA MET A 95 10.64 -17.35 8.37
C MET A 95 11.67 -16.23 8.29
N VAL A 96 11.53 -15.39 7.27
CA VAL A 96 12.36 -14.20 7.07
C VAL A 96 11.51 -12.99 7.40
N ARG A 97 12.01 -12.19 8.34
CA ARG A 97 11.41 -10.92 8.74
C ARG A 97 12.14 -9.77 8.06
N LEU A 98 11.40 -8.72 7.77
CA LEU A 98 11.90 -7.51 7.12
C LEU A 98 11.95 -6.38 8.14
N LYS A 99 13.04 -5.62 8.12
CA LYS A 99 13.20 -4.45 9.00
C LYS A 99 13.73 -3.28 8.19
N LEU A 100 13.15 -2.10 8.41
CA LEU A 100 13.69 -0.86 7.85
C LEU A 100 15.09 -0.59 8.40
N VAL A 101 15.96 -0.05 7.56
CA VAL A 101 17.20 0.57 8.01
C VAL A 101 16.87 1.95 8.56
N ASP A 102 17.48 2.35 9.66
CA ASP A 102 17.14 3.61 10.37
C ASP A 102 17.25 4.84 9.45
N SER A 103 18.21 4.84 8.52
CA SER A 103 18.37 5.92 7.53
C SER A 103 17.21 6.03 6.53
N THR A 104 16.36 5.01 6.41
CA THR A 104 15.18 5.00 5.53
C THR A 104 13.98 5.68 6.19
N ILE A 105 13.94 5.76 7.51
CA ILE A 105 12.79 6.29 8.26
C ILE A 105 12.43 7.72 7.83
N PRO A 106 13.37 8.68 7.75
CA PRO A 106 13.05 10.05 7.32
C PRO A 106 12.46 10.14 5.91
N LEU A 107 12.87 9.23 5.02
CA LEU A 107 12.31 9.15 3.67
C LEU A 107 10.83 8.75 3.69
N VAL A 108 10.51 7.71 4.45
CA VAL A 108 9.12 7.23 4.58
C VAL A 108 8.24 8.29 5.24
N GLN A 109 8.74 8.96 6.29
CA GLN A 109 8.02 10.06 6.94
C GLN A 109 7.71 11.19 5.99
N LYS A 110 8.68 11.62 5.19
CA LYS A 110 8.48 12.67 4.17
C LYS A 110 7.44 12.28 3.11
N GLU A 111 7.44 11.02 2.69
CA GLU A 111 6.43 10.49 1.77
C GLU A 111 5.04 10.54 2.40
N MET A 112 4.90 10.13 3.66
CA MET A 112 3.64 10.18 4.38
C MET A 112 3.12 11.62 4.53
N GLU A 113 3.99 12.57 4.89
CA GLU A 113 3.63 13.99 4.94
C GLU A 113 3.11 14.51 3.58
N THR A 114 3.74 14.07 2.49
CA THR A 114 3.30 14.42 1.12
C THR A 114 1.91 13.85 0.81
N LEU A 115 1.65 12.62 1.23
CA LEU A 115 0.35 11.97 1.08
C LEU A 115 -0.73 12.63 1.94
N ASP A 116 -0.41 13.04 3.16
CA ASP A 116 -1.34 13.76 4.03
C ASP A 116 -1.76 15.09 3.40
N VAL A 117 -0.80 15.89 2.89
CA VAL A 117 -1.09 17.14 2.17
C VAL A 117 -1.94 16.90 0.92
N LEU A 118 -1.69 15.81 0.19
CA LEU A 118 -2.52 15.44 -0.95
C LEU A 118 -3.94 15.06 -0.51
N THR A 119 -4.05 14.27 0.54
CA THR A 119 -5.34 13.82 1.09
C THR A 119 -6.17 15.03 1.50
N ASP A 120 -5.60 15.96 2.25
CA ASP A 120 -6.27 17.20 2.66
C ASP A 120 -6.82 17.98 1.46
N LYS A 121 -6.01 18.14 0.40
CA LYS A 121 -6.45 18.84 -0.82
C LYS A 121 -7.56 18.11 -1.57
N VAL A 122 -7.51 16.79 -1.63
CA VAL A 122 -8.52 15.99 -2.36
C VAL A 122 -9.82 15.92 -1.58
N THR A 123 -9.77 16.13 -0.26
CA THR A 123 -10.94 16.08 0.63
C THR A 123 -11.38 17.46 1.14
N GLU A 124 -10.85 18.56 0.60
CA GLU A 124 -11.09 19.93 1.08
C GLU A 124 -12.59 20.28 1.23
N ASP A 125 -13.43 19.81 0.29
CA ASP A 125 -14.88 20.02 0.30
C ASP A 125 -15.68 18.85 0.92
N VAL A 126 -15.01 17.89 1.56
CA VAL A 126 -15.65 16.72 2.17
C VAL A 126 -15.64 16.87 3.69
N SER A 127 -16.82 16.77 4.32
CA SER A 127 -16.87 16.83 5.79
C SER A 127 -16.17 15.62 6.41
N GLU A 128 -15.57 15.79 7.60
CA GLU A 128 -14.94 14.69 8.35
C GLU A 128 -15.92 13.51 8.57
N GLU A 129 -17.20 13.80 8.79
CA GLU A 129 -18.24 12.81 9.00
C GLU A 129 -18.49 11.99 7.71
N ASP A 130 -18.56 12.66 6.55
CA ASP A 130 -18.76 11.98 5.27
C ASP A 130 -17.53 11.19 4.85
N PHE A 131 -16.33 11.72 5.09
CA PHE A 131 -15.08 11.02 4.84
C PHE A 131 -14.97 9.77 5.71
N LYS A 132 -15.31 9.85 6.98
CA LYS A 132 -15.36 8.69 7.88
C LYS A 132 -16.35 7.64 7.39
N LYS A 133 -17.56 8.04 7.02
CA LYS A 133 -18.56 7.13 6.43
C LYS A 133 -18.05 6.46 5.15
N PHE A 134 -17.36 7.23 4.30
CA PHE A 134 -16.75 6.70 3.09
C PHE A 134 -15.73 5.61 3.41
N LEU A 135 -14.83 5.83 4.37
CA LEU A 135 -13.83 4.82 4.79
C LEU A 135 -14.50 3.57 5.36
N GLU A 136 -15.56 3.70 6.16
CA GLU A 136 -16.33 2.56 6.68
C GLU A 136 -16.99 1.74 5.54
N ILE A 137 -17.46 2.41 4.49
CA ILE A 137 -18.03 1.75 3.31
C ILE A 137 -16.94 1.01 2.52
N VAL A 138 -15.80 1.65 2.30
CA VAL A 138 -14.65 1.05 1.62
C VAL A 138 -14.20 -0.21 2.34
N ASP A 139 -14.08 -0.17 3.67
CA ASP A 139 -13.69 -1.32 4.50
C ASP A 139 -14.69 -2.49 4.35
N LYS A 140 -16.00 -2.21 4.39
CA LYS A 140 -17.03 -3.22 4.14
C LYS A 140 -16.91 -3.85 2.75
N ILE A 141 -16.64 -3.04 1.72
CA ILE A 141 -16.46 -3.53 0.35
C ILE A 141 -15.21 -4.42 0.26
N GLN A 142 -14.11 -4.02 0.87
CA GLN A 142 -12.88 -4.80 0.90
C GLN A 142 -13.09 -6.15 1.60
N ASN A 143 -13.77 -6.16 2.74
CA ASN A 143 -14.09 -7.38 3.46
C ASN A 143 -14.95 -8.33 2.62
N ASN A 144 -15.96 -7.82 1.91
CA ASN A 144 -16.78 -8.63 1.01
C ASN A 144 -15.97 -9.20 -0.16
N LEU A 145 -15.06 -8.42 -0.75
CA LEU A 145 -14.18 -8.90 -1.82
C LEU A 145 -13.22 -10.00 -1.33
N ASN A 146 -12.68 -9.85 -0.13
CA ASN A 146 -11.84 -10.87 0.47
C ASN A 146 -12.61 -12.19 0.69
N HIS A 147 -13.86 -12.12 1.17
CA HIS A 147 -14.71 -13.31 1.32
C HIS A 147 -15.00 -14.01 -0.02
N LEU A 148 -15.25 -13.26 -1.09
CA LEU A 148 -15.46 -13.82 -2.43
C LEU A 148 -14.22 -14.52 -2.96
N ALA A 149 -13.03 -13.93 -2.79
CA ALA A 149 -11.77 -14.51 -3.24
C ALA A 149 -11.43 -15.84 -2.50
N TYR A 150 -11.83 -15.99 -1.24
CA TYR A 150 -11.65 -17.25 -0.49
C TYR A 150 -12.65 -18.34 -0.87
N SER A 151 -13.87 -18.00 -1.31
CA SER A 151 -14.89 -18.98 -1.71
C SER A 151 -14.57 -19.64 -3.05
N ASP A 152 -13.91 -18.96 -3.99
CA ASP A 152 -13.55 -19.48 -5.31
C ASP A 152 -12.32 -20.42 -5.30
N THR A 153 -11.55 -20.47 -4.20
CA THR A 153 -10.37 -21.34 -4.08
C THR A 153 -10.66 -22.70 -3.47
N HIS A 154 -11.92 -22.99 -3.11
CA HIS A 154 -12.33 -24.22 -2.42
C HIS A 154 -13.45 -24.99 -3.17
N ASN A 155 -13.68 -24.72 -4.46
CA ASN A 155 -14.55 -25.52 -5.34
C ASN A 155 -13.75 -26.24 -6.42
#